data_012777e99039cb28fe5f4134a52e2fde
#
_entry.id   012777e99039cb28fe5f4134a52e2fde
#
_cell.length_a   1.000
_cell.length_b   1.000
_cell.length_c   1.000
_cell.angle_alpha   90.00
_cell.angle_beta   90.00
_cell.angle_gamma   90.00
#
_symmetry.space_group_name_H-M   'P 1'
#
loop_
_entity.id
_entity.type
_entity.pdbx_description
1 polymer ?
#
loop_
_entity_poly.entity_id
_entity_poly.type
_entity_poly.pdbx_seq_one_letter_code
_entity_poly.pdbx_strand_id
1 'polypeptide(L)'
;MSHKITVQKGTNIERKCFYYEENTEKPILAAGVLFIKEENGKKYVLMQKVIEKDKPNQYSDFGGKIDLKDDIIVDTISRELGEELNWGLYEKVKKKNIYLDATEKLKNLILENIVKLIYQGTAKYFVVIAKIPKNIFFDFDKIGEFEKLDKINRTIHWISYDEFIKLYNGIPNQIHPRLWGNQILRFFTPHKFGFSKSS
;
A
#
# COMPACT_ATOMS: atom_id res chain seq x y z
N MET A 1 -17.50 -0.22 -9.10
CA MET A 1 -17.86 -0.56 -7.70
C MET A 1 -18.96 0.38 -7.24
N SER A 2 -19.99 -0.14 -6.58
CA SER A 2 -21.01 0.66 -5.91
C SER A 2 -20.43 1.33 -4.66
N HIS A 3 -20.98 2.48 -4.26
CA HIS A 3 -20.53 3.19 -3.05
C HIS A 3 -21.74 3.69 -2.24
N LYS A 4 -21.49 3.96 -0.97
CA LYS A 4 -22.44 4.56 -0.04
C LYS A 4 -21.71 5.58 0.84
N ILE A 5 -22.39 6.66 1.22
CA ILE A 5 -21.88 7.61 2.21
C ILE A 5 -22.19 7.06 3.61
N THR A 6 -21.21 7.08 4.49
CA THR A 6 -21.31 6.65 5.89
C THR A 6 -20.73 7.73 6.79
N VAL A 7 -21.17 7.76 8.05
CA VAL A 7 -20.57 8.64 9.07
C VAL A 7 -19.52 7.85 9.85
N GLN A 8 -18.33 8.39 9.99
CA GLN A 8 -17.28 7.77 10.78
C GLN A 8 -17.72 7.69 12.25
N LYS A 9 -17.67 6.48 12.82
CA LYS A 9 -18.10 6.22 14.21
C LYS A 9 -17.37 7.15 15.20
N GLY A 10 -18.15 7.85 16.05
CA GLY A 10 -17.62 8.78 17.06
C GLY A 10 -17.22 10.17 16.53
N THR A 11 -17.55 10.49 15.28
CA THR A 11 -17.30 11.80 14.67
C THR A 11 -18.50 12.22 13.82
N ASN A 12 -18.51 13.49 13.39
CA ASN A 12 -19.47 13.99 12.38
C ASN A 12 -18.88 13.94 10.96
N ILE A 13 -17.77 13.22 10.76
CA ILE A 13 -17.08 13.16 9.47
C ILE A 13 -17.79 12.14 8.60
N GLU A 14 -18.32 12.61 7.48
CA GLU A 14 -18.85 11.73 6.43
C GLU A 14 -17.70 11.12 5.64
N ARG A 15 -17.87 9.86 5.25
CA ARG A 15 -16.90 9.09 4.46
C ARG A 15 -17.64 8.29 3.40
N LYS A 16 -17.02 8.11 2.24
CA LYS A 16 -17.50 7.18 1.23
C LYS A 16 -17.11 5.75 1.63
N CYS A 17 -17.98 4.80 1.34
CA CYS A 17 -17.73 3.36 1.52
C CYS A 17 -17.94 2.67 0.19
N PHE A 18 -16.93 2.00 -0.34
CA PHE A 18 -17.07 1.14 -1.52
C PHE A 18 -17.42 -0.28 -1.12
N TYR A 19 -17.86 -1.08 -2.07
CA TYR A 19 -18.17 -2.49 -1.85
C TYR A 19 -17.36 -3.38 -2.80
N TYR A 20 -16.73 -4.41 -2.23
CA TYR A 20 -15.97 -5.38 -3.00
C TYR A 20 -16.93 -6.27 -3.80
N GLU A 21 -16.69 -6.37 -5.13
CA GLU A 21 -17.55 -7.15 -6.04
C GLU A 21 -19.05 -6.79 -5.94
N GLU A 22 -19.35 -5.52 -5.64
CA GLU A 22 -20.73 -5.04 -5.44
C GLU A 22 -21.51 -5.73 -4.29
N ASN A 23 -20.81 -6.52 -3.48
CA ASN A 23 -21.40 -7.20 -2.34
C ASN A 23 -21.43 -6.28 -1.12
N THR A 24 -22.63 -5.89 -0.67
CA THR A 24 -22.82 -4.98 0.47
C THR A 24 -22.35 -5.55 1.81
N GLU A 25 -22.11 -6.85 1.91
CA GLU A 25 -21.50 -7.49 3.08
C GLU A 25 -19.98 -7.35 3.12
N LYS A 26 -19.36 -6.89 2.02
CA LYS A 26 -17.92 -6.67 1.91
C LYS A 26 -17.58 -5.18 1.77
N PRO A 27 -17.85 -4.35 2.79
CA PRO A 27 -17.56 -2.92 2.72
C PRO A 27 -16.04 -2.67 2.73
N ILE A 28 -15.61 -1.69 1.94
CA ILE A 28 -14.23 -1.18 1.92
C ILE A 28 -14.26 0.22 2.51
N LEU A 29 -13.57 0.44 3.60
CA LEU A 29 -13.51 1.71 4.33
C LEU A 29 -12.15 2.41 4.20
N ALA A 30 -11.14 1.68 3.75
CA ALA A 30 -9.81 2.20 3.53
C ALA A 30 -9.07 1.34 2.49
N ALA A 31 -8.04 1.90 1.86
CA ALA A 31 -7.27 1.20 0.84
C ALA A 31 -5.80 1.65 0.85
N GLY A 32 -4.93 0.80 0.33
CA GLY A 32 -3.50 1.12 0.19
C GLY A 32 -2.79 0.29 -0.86
N VAL A 33 -1.53 0.64 -1.09
CA VAL A 33 -0.65 0.00 -2.08
C VAL A 33 0.62 -0.54 -1.43
N LEU A 34 1.01 -1.74 -1.86
CA LEU A 34 2.33 -2.32 -1.67
C LEU A 34 3.04 -2.34 -3.03
N PHE A 35 4.09 -1.53 -3.18
CA PHE A 35 4.94 -1.64 -4.35
C PHE A 35 5.92 -2.79 -4.20
N ILE A 36 6.09 -3.52 -5.29
CA ILE A 36 7.07 -4.61 -5.38
C ILE A 36 8.08 -4.35 -6.49
N LYS A 37 9.30 -4.84 -6.30
CA LYS A 37 10.33 -4.89 -7.34
C LYS A 37 11.08 -6.21 -7.30
N GLU A 38 11.76 -6.50 -8.40
CA GLU A 38 12.75 -7.57 -8.47
C GLU A 38 14.10 -6.97 -8.89
N GLU A 39 15.13 -7.30 -8.12
CA GLU A 39 16.49 -6.80 -8.33
C GLU A 39 17.47 -7.92 -8.01
N ASN A 40 18.37 -8.23 -8.96
CA ASN A 40 19.37 -9.32 -8.83
C ASN A 40 18.75 -10.67 -8.41
N GLY A 41 17.58 -11.02 -8.98
CA GLY A 41 16.85 -12.26 -8.68
C GLY A 41 16.17 -12.31 -7.31
N LYS A 42 16.24 -11.24 -6.53
CA LYS A 42 15.55 -11.10 -5.25
C LYS A 42 14.33 -10.20 -5.38
N LYS A 43 13.26 -10.56 -4.67
CA LYS A 43 12.01 -9.81 -4.64
C LYS A 43 11.93 -8.97 -3.38
N TYR A 44 11.45 -7.74 -3.54
CA TYR A 44 11.31 -6.77 -2.46
C TYR A 44 9.92 -6.15 -2.48
N VAL A 45 9.46 -5.76 -1.30
CA VAL A 45 8.25 -4.95 -1.10
C VAL A 45 8.63 -3.64 -0.41
N LEU A 46 8.05 -2.54 -0.87
CA LEU A 46 8.21 -1.24 -0.23
C LEU A 46 7.20 -1.09 0.90
N MET A 47 7.69 -0.78 2.07
CA MET A 47 6.87 -0.57 3.27
C MET A 47 7.31 0.67 4.02
N GLN A 48 6.37 1.29 4.71
CA GLN A 48 6.65 2.32 5.69
C GLN A 48 6.63 1.75 7.11
N LYS A 49 7.47 2.28 7.97
CA LYS A 49 7.46 2.03 9.41
C LYS A 49 7.12 3.32 10.12
N VAL A 50 5.92 3.41 10.68
CA VAL A 50 5.45 4.57 11.43
C VAL A 50 6.06 4.54 12.82
N ILE A 51 6.61 5.67 13.27
CA ILE A 51 7.27 5.84 14.56
C ILE A 51 6.37 6.72 15.43
N GLU A 52 5.50 6.10 16.19
CA GLU A 52 4.64 6.78 17.17
C GLU A 52 5.06 6.42 18.59
N LYS A 53 5.06 7.43 19.48
CA LYS A 53 5.56 7.30 20.87
C LYS A 53 4.87 6.19 21.67
N ASP A 54 3.56 6.00 21.43
CA ASP A 54 2.70 5.10 22.24
C ASP A 54 2.17 3.91 21.44
N LYS A 55 2.66 3.67 20.23
CA LYS A 55 2.26 2.55 19.37
C LYS A 55 3.43 1.69 18.98
N PRO A 56 3.22 0.38 18.79
CA PRO A 56 4.28 -0.48 18.29
C PRO A 56 4.72 -0.02 16.90
N ASN A 57 6.02 0.09 16.70
CA ASN A 57 6.63 0.39 15.40
C ASN A 57 6.35 -0.76 14.43
N GLN A 58 5.28 -0.65 13.64
CA GLN A 58 4.87 -1.67 12.69
C GLN A 58 5.09 -1.21 11.26
N TYR A 59 5.47 -2.15 10.42
CA TYR A 59 5.54 -1.96 8.98
C TYR A 59 4.15 -2.02 8.36
N SER A 60 3.84 -1.06 7.50
CA SER A 60 2.57 -1.01 6.75
C SER A 60 2.79 -0.66 5.29
N ASP A 61 1.73 -0.81 4.51
CA ASP A 61 1.62 -0.26 3.16
C ASP A 61 1.37 1.25 3.20
N PHE A 62 1.31 1.86 2.02
CA PHE A 62 0.91 3.27 1.85
C PHE A 62 -0.58 3.33 1.60
N GLY A 63 -1.32 4.01 2.45
CA GLY A 63 -2.76 4.10 2.30
C GLY A 63 -3.51 4.51 3.56
N GLY A 64 -4.77 4.87 3.38
CA GLY A 64 -5.62 5.40 4.43
C GLY A 64 -7.11 5.26 4.14
N LYS A 65 -7.89 6.09 4.78
CA LYS A 65 -9.36 6.07 4.72
C LYS A 65 -9.87 6.69 3.43
N ILE A 66 -10.96 6.14 2.92
CA ILE A 66 -11.68 6.69 1.77
C ILE A 66 -12.27 8.05 2.14
N ASP A 67 -12.08 9.04 1.28
CA ASP A 67 -12.64 10.39 1.41
C ASP A 67 -13.91 10.53 0.53
N LEU A 68 -14.75 11.54 0.81
CA LEU A 68 -15.93 11.83 0.00
C LEU A 68 -15.59 12.15 -1.46
N LYS A 69 -14.46 12.81 -1.69
CA LYS A 69 -13.98 13.21 -3.02
C LYS A 69 -13.41 12.07 -3.85
N ASP A 70 -13.13 10.91 -3.24
CA ASP A 70 -12.56 9.77 -3.96
C ASP A 70 -13.67 9.07 -4.76
N ASP A 71 -13.59 9.04 -6.10
CA ASP A 71 -14.60 8.44 -6.97
C ASP A 71 -14.40 6.94 -7.14
N ILE A 72 -13.15 6.48 -7.09
CA ILE A 72 -12.78 5.07 -7.09
C ILE A 72 -11.72 4.79 -6.02
N ILE A 73 -11.52 3.53 -5.68
CA ILE A 73 -10.56 3.12 -4.63
C ILE A 73 -9.13 3.60 -4.94
N VAL A 74 -8.74 3.64 -6.21
CA VAL A 74 -7.39 4.08 -6.59
C VAL A 74 -7.19 5.58 -6.36
N ASP A 75 -8.25 6.39 -6.32
CA ASP A 75 -8.14 7.81 -5.92
C ASP A 75 -7.68 7.93 -4.46
N THR A 76 -8.28 7.14 -3.56
CA THR A 76 -7.82 7.05 -2.16
C THR A 76 -6.34 6.66 -2.10
N ILE A 77 -5.96 5.60 -2.78
CA ILE A 77 -4.59 5.08 -2.74
C ILE A 77 -3.59 6.11 -3.27
N SER A 78 -3.88 6.76 -4.40
CA SER A 78 -2.97 7.73 -5.00
C SER A 78 -2.84 9.01 -4.16
N ARG A 79 -3.91 9.44 -3.53
CA ARG A 79 -3.90 10.59 -2.60
C ARG A 79 -3.06 10.28 -1.37
N GLU A 80 -3.34 9.20 -0.66
CA GLU A 80 -2.62 8.76 0.53
C GLU A 80 -1.14 8.50 0.23
N LEU A 81 -0.84 7.82 -0.89
CA LEU A 81 0.54 7.59 -1.34
C LEU A 81 1.30 8.91 -1.55
N GLY A 82 0.67 9.89 -2.20
CA GLY A 82 1.27 11.21 -2.42
C GLY A 82 1.55 11.93 -1.11
N GLU A 83 0.58 11.96 -0.21
CA GLU A 83 0.66 12.57 1.11
C GLU A 83 1.75 11.91 1.95
N GLU A 84 1.73 10.60 2.07
CA GLU A 84 2.68 9.81 2.84
C GLU A 84 4.13 9.85 2.31
N LEU A 85 4.32 10.04 1.00
CA LEU A 85 5.63 10.20 0.38
C LEU A 85 6.07 11.68 0.24
N ASN A 86 5.33 12.65 0.80
CA ASN A 86 5.60 14.07 0.59
C ASN A 86 5.81 14.43 -0.90
N TRP A 87 5.12 13.71 -1.81
CA TRP A 87 5.24 13.85 -3.27
C TRP A 87 6.68 13.63 -3.80
N GLY A 88 7.44 12.79 -3.09
CA GLY A 88 8.84 12.47 -3.43
C GLY A 88 9.01 11.33 -4.41
N LEU A 89 7.98 10.98 -5.20
CA LEU A 89 8.06 9.99 -6.27
C LEU A 89 8.26 10.69 -7.61
N TYR A 90 9.20 10.23 -8.43
CA TYR A 90 9.43 10.80 -9.76
C TYR A 90 9.72 9.74 -10.84
N GLU A 91 9.41 10.12 -12.07
CA GLU A 91 9.75 9.36 -13.27
C GLU A 91 10.99 9.97 -13.94
N LYS A 92 11.96 9.14 -14.30
CA LYS A 92 13.12 9.55 -15.08
C LYS A 92 12.82 9.42 -16.58
N VAL A 93 12.66 10.57 -17.24
CA VAL A 93 12.45 10.64 -18.69
C VAL A 93 13.68 11.25 -19.35
N LYS A 94 14.46 10.45 -20.07
CA LYS A 94 15.77 10.84 -20.65
C LYS A 94 16.72 11.35 -19.55
N LYS A 95 17.04 12.66 -19.53
CA LYS A 95 17.92 13.31 -18.56
C LYS A 95 17.16 14.16 -17.52
N LYS A 96 15.82 14.10 -17.47
CA LYS A 96 14.98 14.92 -16.59
C LYS A 96 14.27 14.04 -15.56
N ASN A 97 14.15 14.56 -14.34
CA ASN A 97 13.29 14.01 -13.30
C ASN A 97 11.94 14.73 -13.37
N ILE A 98 10.86 13.99 -13.58
CA ILE A 98 9.50 14.50 -13.59
C ILE A 98 8.81 13.98 -12.33
N TYR A 99 8.54 14.85 -11.35
CA TYR A 99 7.87 14.45 -10.13
C TYR A 99 6.41 14.06 -10.40
N LEU A 100 6.01 12.97 -9.78
CA LEU A 100 4.63 12.47 -9.81
C LEU A 100 3.83 13.14 -8.69
N ASP A 101 3.72 14.46 -8.78
CA ASP A 101 3.05 15.31 -7.79
C ASP A 101 1.55 15.44 -7.98
N ALA A 102 1.04 15.05 -9.14
CA ALA A 102 -0.38 15.06 -9.43
C ALA A 102 -1.00 13.69 -9.12
N THR A 103 -2.10 13.68 -8.39
CA THR A 103 -2.85 12.47 -8.03
C THR A 103 -3.18 11.60 -9.25
N GLU A 104 -3.53 12.21 -10.38
CA GLU A 104 -3.82 11.48 -11.62
C GLU A 104 -2.62 10.70 -12.17
N LYS A 105 -1.39 11.25 -12.07
CA LYS A 105 -0.18 10.52 -12.48
C LYS A 105 0.09 9.33 -11.58
N LEU A 106 -0.08 9.47 -10.26
CA LEU A 106 0.06 8.36 -9.31
C LEU A 106 -1.01 7.30 -9.53
N LYS A 107 -2.24 7.71 -9.82
CA LYS A 107 -3.34 6.82 -10.16
C LYS A 107 -3.03 5.98 -11.39
N ASN A 108 -2.56 6.60 -12.47
CA ASN A 108 -2.19 5.89 -13.69
C ASN A 108 -1.00 4.93 -13.44
N LEU A 109 0.02 5.36 -12.70
CA LEU A 109 1.12 4.50 -12.31
C LEU A 109 0.64 3.24 -11.60
N ILE A 110 -0.29 3.38 -10.66
CA ILE A 110 -0.84 2.23 -9.92
C ILE A 110 -1.64 1.34 -10.86
N LEU A 111 -2.61 1.91 -11.60
CA LEU A 111 -3.53 1.16 -12.47
C LEU A 111 -2.81 0.33 -13.54
N GLU A 112 -1.78 0.91 -14.17
CA GLU A 112 -1.01 0.25 -15.23
C GLU A 112 -0.10 -0.88 -14.72
N ASN A 113 0.17 -0.92 -13.41
CA ASN A 113 1.15 -1.82 -12.82
C ASN A 113 0.56 -2.77 -11.76
N ILE A 114 -0.75 -2.91 -11.70
CA ILE A 114 -1.41 -3.84 -10.78
C ILE A 114 -0.98 -5.29 -11.06
N VAL A 115 -0.55 -5.97 -10.01
CA VAL A 115 -0.22 -7.40 -10.02
C VAL A 115 -1.27 -8.22 -9.29
N LYS A 116 -1.80 -7.68 -8.17
CA LYS A 116 -2.79 -8.37 -7.36
C LYS A 116 -3.69 -7.39 -6.62
N LEU A 117 -4.95 -7.76 -6.49
CA LEU A 117 -5.95 -7.09 -5.67
C LEU A 117 -6.35 -8.01 -4.52
N ILE A 118 -6.36 -7.50 -3.29
CA ILE A 118 -6.66 -8.30 -2.09
C ILE A 118 -7.64 -7.54 -1.20
N TYR A 119 -8.78 -8.15 -0.89
CA TYR A 119 -9.72 -7.65 0.10
C TYR A 119 -9.45 -8.28 1.47
N GLN A 120 -9.24 -7.45 2.48
CA GLN A 120 -9.04 -7.84 3.87
C GLN A 120 -10.33 -7.59 4.68
N GLY A 121 -11.19 -8.61 4.74
CA GLY A 121 -12.53 -8.50 5.32
C GLY A 121 -12.56 -8.02 6.76
N THR A 122 -11.67 -8.53 7.62
CA THR A 122 -11.59 -8.14 9.04
C THR A 122 -11.26 -6.66 9.20
N ALA A 123 -10.36 -6.15 8.39
CA ALA A 123 -9.94 -4.75 8.41
C ALA A 123 -10.84 -3.86 7.55
N LYS A 124 -11.74 -4.43 6.74
CA LYS A 124 -12.50 -3.72 5.69
C LYS A 124 -11.57 -2.88 4.79
N TYR A 125 -10.43 -3.46 4.47
CA TYR A 125 -9.31 -2.84 3.81
C TYR A 125 -9.03 -3.46 2.44
N PHE A 126 -8.72 -2.62 1.46
CA PHE A 126 -8.39 -3.07 0.12
C PHE A 126 -6.92 -2.82 -0.19
N VAL A 127 -6.18 -3.88 -0.49
CA VAL A 127 -4.75 -3.81 -0.80
C VAL A 127 -4.54 -4.00 -2.29
N VAL A 128 -3.86 -3.05 -2.91
CA VAL A 128 -3.32 -3.17 -4.26
C VAL A 128 -1.86 -3.53 -4.17
N ILE A 129 -1.44 -4.60 -4.83
CA ILE A 129 -0.03 -4.90 -5.02
C ILE A 129 0.32 -4.49 -6.45
N ALA A 130 1.27 -3.57 -6.60
CA ALA A 130 1.68 -3.04 -7.89
C ALA A 130 3.20 -3.16 -8.08
N LYS A 131 3.64 -3.48 -9.30
CA LYS A 131 5.06 -3.51 -9.64
C LYS A 131 5.55 -2.10 -9.91
N ILE A 132 6.65 -1.69 -9.29
CA ILE A 132 7.26 -0.40 -9.60
C ILE A 132 8.04 -0.48 -10.91
N PRO A 133 7.77 0.37 -11.92
CA PRO A 133 8.57 0.44 -13.13
C PRO A 133 10.00 0.89 -12.86
N LYS A 134 10.95 0.45 -13.71
CA LYS A 134 12.39 0.76 -13.54
C LYS A 134 12.74 2.22 -13.68
N ASN A 135 11.91 3.01 -14.34
CA ASN A 135 12.08 4.45 -14.54
C ASN A 135 11.42 5.30 -13.45
N ILE A 136 10.81 4.67 -12.46
CA ILE A 136 10.22 5.33 -11.29
C ILE A 136 11.19 5.23 -10.11
N PHE A 137 11.43 6.35 -9.43
CA PHE A 137 12.38 6.46 -8.34
C PHE A 137 11.78 7.24 -7.17
N PHE A 138 12.30 6.95 -5.97
CA PHE A 138 11.96 7.65 -4.74
C PHE A 138 13.06 8.68 -4.43
N ASP A 139 12.66 9.92 -4.26
CA ASP A 139 13.53 10.99 -3.77
C ASP A 139 13.46 11.00 -2.24
N PHE A 140 14.33 10.24 -1.62
CA PHE A 140 14.33 10.10 -0.15
C PHE A 140 14.65 11.40 0.58
N ASP A 141 15.39 12.33 -0.03
CA ASP A 141 15.66 13.64 0.56
C ASP A 141 14.37 14.48 0.61
N LYS A 142 13.54 14.41 -0.44
CA LYS A 142 12.24 15.08 -0.48
C LYS A 142 11.21 14.40 0.41
N ILE A 143 11.18 13.08 0.45
CA ILE A 143 10.30 12.28 1.29
C ILE A 143 10.60 12.56 2.76
N GLY A 144 11.89 12.48 3.15
CA GLY A 144 12.31 12.64 4.53
C GLY A 144 11.75 11.59 5.48
N GLU A 145 11.96 11.80 6.76
CA GLU A 145 11.45 10.93 7.84
C GLU A 145 10.19 11.49 8.52
N PHE A 146 9.64 12.59 8.00
CA PHE A 146 8.50 13.28 8.58
C PHE A 146 7.45 13.58 7.53
N GLU A 147 6.26 12.99 7.70
CA GLU A 147 5.11 13.34 6.89
C GLU A 147 4.55 14.69 7.31
N LYS A 148 4.48 15.60 6.33
CA LYS A 148 4.14 16.99 6.57
C LYS A 148 2.67 17.22 6.90
N LEU A 149 1.78 16.42 6.32
CA LEU A 149 0.32 16.59 6.46
C LEU A 149 -0.15 16.14 7.84
N ASP A 150 0.11 14.89 8.21
CA ASP A 150 -0.33 14.29 9.47
C ASP A 150 0.67 14.46 10.61
N LYS A 151 1.85 15.05 10.32
CA LYS A 151 2.94 15.29 11.29
C LYS A 151 3.42 14.00 11.97
N ILE A 152 3.54 12.94 11.21
CA ILE A 152 3.94 11.61 11.67
C ILE A 152 5.39 11.32 11.25
N ASN A 153 6.22 10.85 12.18
CA ASN A 153 7.53 10.33 11.85
C ASN A 153 7.40 8.93 11.22
N ARG A 154 8.12 8.71 10.12
CA ARG A 154 8.15 7.42 9.44
C ARG A 154 9.48 7.18 8.74
N THR A 155 9.80 5.91 8.54
CA THR A 155 10.90 5.49 7.67
C THR A 155 10.36 4.57 6.58
N ILE A 156 11.00 4.59 5.41
CA ILE A 156 10.57 3.83 4.24
C ILE A 156 11.66 2.84 3.86
N HIS A 157 11.28 1.59 3.67
CA HIS A 157 12.21 0.49 3.47
C HIS A 157 11.80 -0.43 2.34
N TRP A 158 12.75 -0.82 1.50
CA TRP A 158 12.65 -2.00 0.66
C TRP A 158 12.98 -3.22 1.49
N ILE A 159 11.99 -4.05 1.78
CA ILE A 159 12.11 -5.26 2.58
C ILE A 159 12.08 -6.47 1.65
N SER A 160 13.01 -7.41 1.80
CA SER A 160 12.97 -8.66 1.02
C SER A 160 11.73 -9.49 1.40
N TYR A 161 11.25 -10.34 0.48
CA TYR A 161 10.11 -11.22 0.79
C TYR A 161 10.41 -12.15 1.97
N ASP A 162 11.65 -12.63 2.10
CA ASP A 162 12.04 -13.47 3.24
C ASP A 162 11.98 -12.70 4.57
N GLU A 163 12.41 -11.45 4.55
CA GLU A 163 12.31 -10.57 5.72
C GLU A 163 10.85 -10.24 6.05
N PHE A 164 10.01 -9.94 5.05
CA PHE A 164 8.58 -9.73 5.25
C PHE A 164 7.94 -10.94 5.97
N ILE A 165 8.25 -12.16 5.55
CA ILE A 165 7.74 -13.38 6.18
C ILE A 165 8.21 -13.51 7.63
N LYS A 166 9.47 -13.17 7.92
CA LYS A 166 10.00 -13.17 9.30
C LYS A 166 9.27 -12.14 10.18
N LEU A 167 9.09 -10.92 9.68
CA LEU A 167 8.37 -9.85 10.39
C LEU A 167 6.90 -10.23 10.62
N TYR A 168 6.26 -10.84 9.63
CA TYR A 168 4.86 -11.28 9.71
C TYR A 168 4.65 -12.39 10.74
N ASN A 169 5.55 -13.35 10.83
CA ASN A 169 5.49 -14.48 11.76
C ASN A 169 6.17 -14.20 13.11
N GLY A 170 6.77 -13.02 13.28
CA GLY A 170 7.45 -12.64 14.52
C GLY A 170 6.50 -12.47 15.71
N ILE A 171 7.03 -12.55 16.91
CA ILE A 171 6.28 -12.33 18.16
C ILE A 171 6.99 -11.21 18.94
N PRO A 172 6.39 -10.01 19.07
CA PRO A 172 5.13 -9.61 18.46
C PRO A 172 5.23 -9.49 16.93
N ASN A 173 4.09 -9.65 16.26
CA ASN A 173 4.00 -9.41 14.81
C ASN A 173 4.31 -7.93 14.51
N GLN A 174 5.27 -7.71 13.62
CA GLN A 174 5.74 -6.37 13.27
C GLN A 174 5.06 -5.79 12.03
N ILE A 175 4.10 -6.49 11.45
CA ILE A 175 3.30 -6.02 10.32
C ILE A 175 1.98 -5.44 10.84
N HIS A 176 1.57 -4.30 10.32
CA HIS A 176 0.33 -3.64 10.72
C HIS A 176 -0.90 -4.55 10.50
N PRO A 177 -1.87 -4.61 11.44
CA PRO A 177 -3.02 -5.52 11.38
C PRO A 177 -3.85 -5.46 10.09
N ARG A 178 -3.90 -4.30 9.42
CA ARG A 178 -4.61 -4.16 8.15
C ARG A 178 -4.06 -5.03 7.02
N LEU A 179 -2.82 -5.50 7.16
CA LEU A 179 -2.16 -6.42 6.22
C LEU A 179 -2.19 -7.88 6.68
N TRP A 180 -2.79 -8.18 7.83
CA TRP A 180 -2.88 -9.55 8.31
C TRP A 180 -3.91 -10.34 7.50
N GLY A 181 -3.47 -11.40 6.86
CA GLY A 181 -4.34 -12.28 6.11
C GLY A 181 -3.59 -13.28 5.25
N ASN A 182 -4.17 -14.47 5.12
CA ASN A 182 -3.57 -15.57 4.36
C ASN A 182 -3.28 -15.20 2.91
N GLN A 183 -4.06 -14.32 2.28
CA GLN A 183 -3.85 -13.92 0.89
C GLN A 183 -2.58 -13.08 0.73
N ILE A 184 -2.32 -12.15 1.68
CA ILE A 184 -1.08 -11.35 1.72
C ILE A 184 0.12 -12.28 1.95
N LEU A 185 0.06 -13.10 3.00
CA LEU A 185 1.14 -14.01 3.32
C LEU A 185 1.48 -14.96 2.16
N ARG A 186 0.46 -15.56 1.54
CA ARG A 186 0.63 -16.46 0.38
C ARG A 186 1.27 -15.77 -0.81
N PHE A 187 0.96 -14.48 -1.04
CA PHE A 187 1.56 -13.72 -2.14
C PHE A 187 3.09 -13.58 -1.95
N PHE A 188 3.55 -13.31 -0.73
CA PHE A 188 4.96 -13.13 -0.42
C PHE A 188 5.72 -14.44 -0.16
N THR A 189 5.01 -15.55 0.13
CA THR A 189 5.64 -16.84 0.34
C THR A 189 6.08 -17.45 -1.00
N PRO A 190 7.37 -17.83 -1.17
CA PRO A 190 7.81 -18.52 -2.37
C PRO A 190 7.00 -19.82 -2.54
N HIS A 191 6.31 -19.96 -3.66
CA HIS A 191 5.72 -21.26 -4.00
C HIS A 191 6.84 -22.24 -4.27
N LYS A 192 7.06 -23.17 -3.36
CA LYS A 192 7.80 -24.40 -3.65
C LYS A 192 6.92 -25.26 -4.57
N PHE A 193 6.86 -24.94 -5.86
CA PHE A 193 6.33 -25.85 -6.84
C PHE A 193 7.34 -26.99 -7.01
N GLY A 194 7.18 -28.04 -6.20
CA GLY A 194 7.68 -29.34 -6.52
C GLY A 194 6.88 -29.88 -7.70
N PHE A 195 7.32 -29.64 -8.91
CA PHE A 195 6.97 -30.53 -10.01
C PHE A 195 7.62 -31.88 -9.70
N SER A 196 6.86 -32.79 -9.08
CA SER A 196 7.19 -34.20 -9.18
C SER A 196 7.06 -34.55 -10.66
N LYS A 197 8.21 -34.66 -11.36
CA LYS A 197 8.26 -35.40 -12.61
C LYS A 197 7.88 -36.83 -12.25
N SER A 198 6.65 -37.21 -12.52
CA SER A 198 6.26 -38.60 -12.65
C SER A 198 7.00 -39.15 -13.85
N SER A 199 7.97 -39.95 -13.58
CA SER A 199 8.62 -40.88 -14.51
C SER A 199 7.60 -41.88 -15.06
#